data_cdc468bf3b76c0a55dc4fcc47c45a0ce
#
_entry.id   cdc468bf3b76c0a55dc4fcc47c45a0ce
#
_cell.length_a   1.000
_cell.length_b   1.000
_cell.length_c   1.000
_cell.angle_alpha   90.00
_cell.angle_beta   90.00
_cell.angle_gamma   90.00
#
_symmetry.space_group_name_H-M   'P 1'
#
loop_
_entity.id
_entity.type
_entity.pdbx_description
1 polymer ?
#
loop_
_entity_poly.entity_id
_entity_poly.type
_entity_poly.pdbx_seq_one_letter_code
_entity_poly.pdbx_strand_id
1 'polypeptide(L)'
;MEQQLMMLAAQQGIRLLCGAPLSHYTTFQIGGPARWLALPETEAQLCALLELAAEQGLHFAVIGRGSDLLAPDEGFDGLVIRTPEGAPVWLDETTVQVPAGYSLSRLSALAAERGLAGLTFAQGIPGTVGGGILMNAGAYGGQISDTLVSSVCHTPEGLRELSAAEHDFAYRSSVYSRHPDWIVLHGVFRLQPGDRAQLLAEMADYGARRREKQPLEYPSAGSAFKRPAGQFAGRLIEECGLKGCRVGGAQVSEKHAGFIINRGGATCADVLALIRLVQERVQAQTGVLLEPEIRVLK
;
A
#
# COMPACT_ATOMS: atom_id res chain seq x y z
N MET A 1 -3.85 -25.48 -16.14
CA MET A 1 -3.64 -24.17 -15.52
C MET A 1 -4.95 -23.61 -14.93
N GLU A 2 -5.90 -23.10 -15.70
CA GLU A 2 -7.17 -22.54 -15.21
C GLU A 2 -7.99 -23.55 -14.38
N GLN A 3 -8.13 -24.77 -14.87
CA GLN A 3 -8.83 -25.84 -14.15
C GLN A 3 -8.21 -26.15 -12.79
N GLN A 4 -6.88 -26.12 -12.68
CA GLN A 4 -6.18 -26.37 -11.41
C GLN A 4 -6.40 -25.23 -10.40
N LEU A 5 -6.42 -23.97 -10.87
CA LEU A 5 -6.74 -22.82 -10.03
C LEU A 5 -8.19 -22.91 -9.50
N MET A 6 -9.13 -23.26 -10.37
CA MET A 6 -10.54 -23.45 -9.97
C MET A 6 -10.69 -24.63 -8.98
N MET A 7 -9.97 -25.75 -9.21
CA MET A 7 -9.99 -26.89 -8.31
C MET A 7 -9.41 -26.55 -6.94
N LEU A 8 -8.24 -25.88 -6.87
CA LEU A 8 -7.64 -25.43 -5.63
C LEU A 8 -8.59 -24.50 -4.86
N ALA A 9 -9.15 -23.51 -5.57
CA ALA A 9 -10.08 -22.56 -4.98
C ALA A 9 -11.31 -23.27 -4.38
N ALA A 10 -11.89 -24.22 -5.11
CA ALA A 10 -13.04 -25.01 -4.64
C ALA A 10 -12.67 -25.92 -3.44
N GLN A 11 -11.52 -26.59 -3.49
CA GLN A 11 -11.06 -27.49 -2.42
C GLN A 11 -10.78 -26.76 -1.12
N GLN A 12 -10.21 -25.55 -1.21
CA GLN A 12 -9.86 -24.75 -0.03
C GLN A 12 -10.90 -23.70 0.36
N GLY A 13 -12.02 -23.61 -0.35
CA GLY A 13 -13.05 -22.63 -0.08
C GLY A 13 -12.62 -21.18 -0.39
N ILE A 14 -11.64 -20.99 -1.29
CA ILE A 14 -11.16 -19.66 -1.68
C ILE A 14 -12.16 -19.04 -2.65
N ARG A 15 -12.61 -17.83 -2.36
CA ARG A 15 -13.43 -17.07 -3.28
C ARG A 15 -12.60 -16.59 -4.47
N LEU A 16 -12.93 -17.10 -5.66
CA LEU A 16 -12.29 -16.76 -6.92
C LEU A 16 -13.29 -16.02 -7.82
N LEU A 17 -12.92 -14.84 -8.31
CA LEU A 17 -13.72 -14.00 -9.18
C LEU A 17 -13.04 -13.92 -10.55
N CYS A 18 -13.81 -14.08 -11.62
CA CYS A 18 -13.35 -13.93 -12.99
C CYS A 18 -13.76 -12.55 -13.53
N GLY A 19 -12.85 -11.85 -14.19
CA GLY A 19 -13.13 -10.54 -14.79
C GLY A 19 -13.47 -9.45 -13.76
N ALA A 20 -12.97 -9.55 -12.53
CA ALA A 20 -13.27 -8.59 -11.47
C ALA A 20 -12.64 -7.23 -11.77
N PRO A 21 -13.40 -6.11 -11.81
CA PRO A 21 -12.84 -4.79 -12.07
C PRO A 21 -11.93 -4.33 -10.93
N LEU A 22 -10.65 -4.12 -11.23
CA LEU A 22 -9.64 -3.71 -10.24
C LEU A 22 -9.93 -2.34 -9.63
N SER A 23 -10.72 -1.50 -10.30
CA SER A 23 -11.22 -0.24 -9.74
C SER A 23 -11.96 -0.41 -8.41
N HIS A 24 -12.57 -1.56 -8.15
CA HIS A 24 -13.23 -1.86 -6.87
C HIS A 24 -12.24 -2.30 -5.77
N TYR A 25 -10.99 -2.57 -6.14
CA TYR A 25 -9.94 -3.10 -5.24
C TYR A 25 -8.76 -2.16 -5.09
N THR A 26 -8.86 -0.94 -5.63
CA THR A 26 -7.90 0.15 -5.46
C THR A 26 -8.56 1.37 -4.84
N THR A 27 -7.84 2.12 -4.00
CA THR A 27 -8.36 3.39 -3.44
C THR A 27 -8.44 4.50 -4.49
N PHE A 28 -7.75 4.35 -5.61
CA PHE A 28 -7.82 5.27 -6.74
C PHE A 28 -9.12 5.08 -7.57
N GLN A 29 -9.78 3.92 -7.41
CA GLN A 29 -10.96 3.53 -8.17
C GLN A 29 -10.70 3.55 -9.70
N ILE A 30 -9.51 3.12 -10.10
CA ILE A 30 -9.06 3.00 -11.49
C ILE A 30 -8.58 1.56 -11.72
N GLY A 31 -8.83 1.03 -12.91
CA GLY A 31 -8.34 -0.26 -13.38
C GLY A 31 -9.41 -1.12 -14.01
N GLY A 32 -9.04 -1.75 -15.11
CA GLY A 32 -9.82 -2.74 -15.84
C GLY A 32 -9.93 -4.07 -15.10
N PRO A 33 -10.43 -5.12 -15.77
CA PRO A 33 -10.69 -6.41 -15.14
C PRO A 33 -9.41 -7.20 -14.85
N ALA A 34 -9.30 -7.83 -13.68
CA ALA A 34 -8.39 -8.94 -13.47
C ALA A 34 -8.95 -10.21 -14.11
N ARG A 35 -8.13 -10.98 -14.85
CA ARG A 35 -8.56 -12.28 -15.37
C ARG A 35 -9.09 -13.16 -14.24
N TRP A 36 -8.32 -13.24 -13.15
CA TRP A 36 -8.68 -13.92 -11.92
C TRP A 36 -8.36 -13.02 -10.73
N LEU A 37 -9.27 -12.95 -9.78
CA LEU A 37 -9.04 -12.32 -8.47
C LEU A 37 -9.37 -13.34 -7.38
N ALA A 38 -8.36 -13.73 -6.60
CA ALA A 38 -8.50 -14.62 -5.46
C ALA A 38 -8.56 -13.84 -4.16
N LEU A 39 -9.47 -14.22 -3.28
CA LEU A 39 -9.70 -13.62 -1.96
C LEU A 39 -9.49 -14.70 -0.88
N PRO A 40 -8.23 -15.09 -0.58
CA PRO A 40 -7.93 -16.01 0.51
C PRO A 40 -8.30 -15.37 1.86
N GLU A 41 -8.71 -16.18 2.82
CA GLU A 41 -9.05 -15.77 4.18
C GLU A 41 -7.93 -16.08 5.19
N THR A 42 -6.99 -16.97 4.80
CA THR A 42 -5.88 -17.42 5.66
C THR A 42 -4.53 -17.33 4.94
N GLU A 43 -3.44 -17.29 5.72
CA GLU A 43 -2.08 -17.36 5.18
C GLU A 43 -1.83 -18.69 4.45
N ALA A 44 -2.37 -19.81 4.93
CA ALA A 44 -2.24 -21.10 4.27
C ALA A 44 -2.87 -21.09 2.86
N GLN A 45 -4.05 -20.47 2.70
CA GLN A 45 -4.68 -20.32 1.41
C GLN A 45 -3.87 -19.39 0.48
N LEU A 46 -3.28 -18.31 1.02
CA LEU A 46 -2.38 -17.44 0.26
C LEU A 46 -1.16 -18.21 -0.23
N CYS A 47 -0.48 -18.97 0.65
CA CYS A 47 0.68 -19.79 0.26
C CYS A 47 0.32 -20.81 -0.82
N ALA A 48 -0.79 -21.53 -0.69
CA ALA A 48 -1.23 -22.51 -1.68
C ALA A 48 -1.49 -21.85 -3.08
N LEU A 49 -2.03 -20.63 -3.11
CA LEU A 49 -2.19 -19.88 -4.37
C LEU A 49 -0.84 -19.47 -4.98
N LEU A 50 0.12 -19.05 -4.15
CA LEU A 50 1.47 -18.67 -4.60
C LEU A 50 2.24 -19.88 -5.12
N GLU A 51 2.18 -21.00 -4.43
CA GLU A 51 2.78 -22.28 -4.85
C GLU A 51 2.20 -22.74 -6.18
N LEU A 52 0.87 -22.76 -6.32
CA LEU A 52 0.22 -23.10 -7.57
C LEU A 52 0.61 -22.13 -8.71
N ALA A 53 0.67 -20.84 -8.41
CA ALA A 53 1.08 -19.84 -9.41
C ALA A 53 2.51 -20.08 -9.90
N ALA A 54 3.43 -20.38 -8.99
CA ALA A 54 4.82 -20.74 -9.33
C ALA A 54 4.90 -22.04 -10.14
N GLU A 55 4.24 -23.12 -9.70
CA GLU A 55 4.22 -24.41 -10.40
C GLU A 55 3.67 -24.33 -11.81
N GLN A 56 2.65 -23.50 -12.03
CA GLN A 56 1.96 -23.35 -13.31
C GLN A 56 2.52 -22.22 -14.18
N GLY A 57 3.52 -21.47 -13.70
CA GLY A 57 4.05 -20.30 -14.40
C GLY A 57 2.98 -19.22 -14.61
N LEU A 58 2.06 -19.07 -13.67
CA LEU A 58 1.01 -18.04 -13.75
C LEU A 58 1.60 -16.66 -13.51
N HIS A 59 1.27 -15.72 -14.39
CA HIS A 59 1.48 -14.32 -14.08
C HIS A 59 0.56 -13.91 -12.90
N PHE A 60 1.15 -13.43 -11.81
CA PHE A 60 0.36 -13.05 -10.63
C PHE A 60 0.85 -11.75 -10.00
N ALA A 61 -0.05 -11.13 -9.25
CA ALA A 61 0.26 -9.98 -8.40
C ALA A 61 -0.46 -10.13 -7.06
N VAL A 62 0.21 -9.73 -5.97
CA VAL A 62 -0.38 -9.70 -4.64
C VAL A 62 -0.65 -8.25 -4.26
N ILE A 63 -1.88 -7.97 -3.83
CA ILE A 63 -2.30 -6.64 -3.42
C ILE A 63 -2.86 -6.65 -1.99
N GLY A 64 -2.66 -5.55 -1.27
CA GLY A 64 -3.39 -5.27 -0.03
C GLY A 64 -4.70 -4.53 -0.33
N ARG A 65 -4.82 -3.31 0.20
CA ARG A 65 -5.97 -2.42 -0.06
C ARG A 65 -5.86 -1.61 -1.36
N GLY A 66 -4.79 -1.78 -2.13
CA GLY A 66 -4.57 -1.03 -3.37
C GLY A 66 -4.43 0.48 -3.17
N SER A 67 -3.87 0.92 -2.02
CA SER A 67 -3.84 2.34 -1.61
C SER A 67 -2.64 3.12 -2.15
N ASP A 68 -1.70 2.44 -2.78
CA ASP A 68 -0.53 3.00 -3.45
C ASP A 68 -0.40 2.40 -4.86
N LEU A 69 -1.55 2.03 -5.46
CA LEU A 69 -1.60 1.24 -6.68
C LEU A 69 -2.44 1.94 -7.75
N LEU A 70 -1.91 1.95 -8.97
CA LEU A 70 -2.59 2.32 -10.20
C LEU A 70 -2.71 1.07 -11.07
N ALA A 71 -3.93 0.56 -11.25
CA ALA A 71 -4.18 -0.60 -12.10
C ALA A 71 -4.43 -0.17 -13.55
N PRO A 72 -3.91 -0.94 -14.55
CA PRO A 72 -4.06 -0.63 -15.98
C PRO A 72 -5.52 -0.60 -16.43
N ASP A 73 -5.81 0.18 -17.48
CA ASP A 73 -7.17 0.28 -18.04
C ASP A 73 -7.61 -1.01 -18.72
N GLU A 74 -6.66 -1.71 -19.36
CA GLU A 74 -6.85 -3.05 -19.96
C GLU A 74 -7.03 -4.15 -18.91
N GLY A 75 -6.70 -3.87 -17.64
CA GLY A 75 -6.76 -4.81 -16.54
C GLY A 75 -5.46 -5.60 -16.33
N PHE A 76 -5.58 -6.79 -15.76
CA PHE A 76 -4.44 -7.66 -15.45
C PHE A 76 -4.71 -9.07 -16.01
N ASP A 77 -3.94 -9.46 -17.00
CA ASP A 77 -4.06 -10.81 -17.61
C ASP A 77 -3.30 -11.85 -16.77
N GLY A 78 -3.85 -12.15 -15.61
CA GLY A 78 -3.24 -13.06 -14.63
C GLY A 78 -4.10 -13.23 -13.39
N LEU A 79 -3.45 -13.71 -12.33
CA LEU A 79 -4.05 -13.92 -11.01
C LEU A 79 -3.69 -12.75 -10.08
N VAL A 80 -4.68 -11.95 -9.70
CA VAL A 80 -4.54 -10.99 -8.61
C VAL A 80 -4.96 -11.69 -7.31
N ILE A 81 -4.11 -11.64 -6.29
CA ILE A 81 -4.38 -12.22 -4.97
C ILE A 81 -4.46 -11.08 -3.96
N ARG A 82 -5.56 -10.96 -3.24
CA ARG A 82 -5.69 -10.01 -2.15
C ARG A 82 -5.20 -10.65 -0.85
N THR A 83 -4.29 -9.99 -0.12
CA THR A 83 -3.79 -10.49 1.16
C THR A 83 -4.93 -10.71 2.17
N PRO A 84 -4.96 -11.86 2.90
CA PRO A 84 -5.98 -12.13 3.91
C PRO A 84 -5.86 -11.15 5.08
N GLU A 85 -7.00 -10.67 5.59
CA GLU A 85 -7.01 -9.66 6.64
C GLU A 85 -6.53 -10.22 7.99
N GLY A 86 -7.01 -11.36 8.39
CA GLY A 86 -6.66 -12.04 9.64
C GLY A 86 -6.87 -11.18 10.89
N ALA A 87 -6.38 -11.64 12.03
CA ALA A 87 -6.41 -10.92 13.31
C ALA A 87 -5.01 -10.85 13.94
N PRO A 88 -4.63 -9.72 14.58
CA PRO A 88 -3.39 -9.62 15.33
C PRO A 88 -3.36 -10.60 16.51
N VAL A 89 -2.18 -11.19 16.77
CA VAL A 89 -1.93 -12.09 17.91
C VAL A 89 -0.87 -11.46 18.80
N TRP A 90 -1.22 -11.18 20.05
CA TRP A 90 -0.28 -10.67 21.04
C TRP A 90 0.59 -11.81 21.55
N LEU A 91 1.90 -11.72 21.37
CA LEU A 91 2.90 -12.69 21.80
C LEU A 91 3.30 -12.47 23.26
N ASP A 92 3.30 -11.20 23.68
CA ASP A 92 3.47 -10.73 25.04
C ASP A 92 2.76 -9.38 25.25
N GLU A 93 3.06 -8.66 26.33
CA GLU A 93 2.41 -7.38 26.68
C GLU A 93 2.69 -6.26 25.65
N THR A 94 3.83 -6.33 24.94
CA THR A 94 4.32 -5.28 24.04
C THR A 94 4.57 -5.76 22.62
N THR A 95 4.56 -7.06 22.37
CA THR A 95 4.91 -7.66 21.08
C THR A 95 3.67 -8.25 20.41
N VAL A 96 3.43 -7.88 19.17
CA VAL A 96 2.27 -8.31 18.40
C VAL A 96 2.68 -8.83 17.03
N GLN A 97 2.19 -10.03 16.68
CA GLN A 97 2.24 -10.56 15.32
C GLN A 97 0.98 -10.15 14.56
N VAL A 98 1.16 -9.60 13.35
CA VAL A 98 0.07 -9.00 12.57
C VAL A 98 0.10 -9.52 11.13
N PRO A 99 -1.01 -10.11 10.62
CA PRO A 99 -1.13 -10.55 9.24
C PRO A 99 -0.92 -9.40 8.24
N ALA A 100 -0.32 -9.72 7.08
CA ALA A 100 -0.01 -8.74 6.05
C ALA A 100 -1.23 -7.95 5.53
N GLY A 101 -2.41 -8.57 5.48
CA GLY A 101 -3.64 -7.93 5.03
C GLY A 101 -4.34 -7.06 6.08
N TYR A 102 -3.91 -7.11 7.35
CA TYR A 102 -4.52 -6.30 8.41
C TYR A 102 -4.33 -4.80 8.15
N SER A 103 -5.35 -3.99 8.45
CA SER A 103 -5.28 -2.54 8.27
C SER A 103 -4.24 -1.89 9.16
N LEU A 104 -3.29 -1.16 8.56
CA LEU A 104 -2.23 -0.46 9.31
C LEU A 104 -2.80 0.60 10.26
N SER A 105 -3.82 1.34 9.83
CA SER A 105 -4.50 2.32 10.69
C SER A 105 -5.28 1.68 11.84
N ARG A 106 -5.87 0.48 11.64
CA ARG A 106 -6.51 -0.27 12.74
C ARG A 106 -5.49 -0.80 13.73
N LEU A 107 -4.31 -1.24 13.26
CA LEU A 107 -3.22 -1.64 14.15
C LEU A 107 -2.75 -0.48 15.02
N SER A 108 -2.59 0.71 14.42
CA SER A 108 -2.27 1.94 15.16
C SER A 108 -3.29 2.23 16.29
N ALA A 109 -4.58 2.16 15.98
CA ALA A 109 -5.64 2.36 16.97
C ALA A 109 -5.60 1.29 18.08
N LEU A 110 -5.46 0.01 17.70
CA LEU A 110 -5.39 -1.10 18.65
C LEU A 110 -4.21 -0.96 19.63
N ALA A 111 -3.04 -0.54 19.14
CA ALA A 111 -1.86 -0.31 19.96
C ALA A 111 -2.09 0.86 20.95
N ALA A 112 -2.60 1.99 20.46
CA ALA A 112 -2.86 3.16 21.30
C ALA A 112 -3.91 2.89 22.39
N GLU A 113 -4.97 2.13 22.08
CA GLU A 113 -5.99 1.72 23.05
C GLU A 113 -5.42 0.84 24.17
N ARG A 114 -4.37 0.09 23.89
CA ARG A 114 -3.61 -0.71 24.89
C ARG A 114 -2.54 0.11 25.63
N GLY A 115 -2.41 1.41 25.36
CA GLY A 115 -1.35 2.25 25.94
C GLY A 115 0.04 1.91 25.37
N LEU A 116 0.13 1.46 24.11
CA LEU A 116 1.38 1.10 23.47
C LEU A 116 1.74 2.11 22.37
N ALA A 117 2.89 2.75 22.54
CA ALA A 117 3.48 3.73 21.63
C ALA A 117 4.26 3.08 20.48
N GLY A 118 4.51 3.86 19.42
CA GLY A 118 5.36 3.49 18.28
C GLY A 118 4.62 3.38 16.95
N LEU A 119 3.28 3.36 16.96
CA LEU A 119 2.48 3.25 15.74
C LEU A 119 1.48 4.40 15.53
N THR A 120 1.49 5.45 16.35
CA THR A 120 0.57 6.60 16.22
C THR A 120 0.68 7.28 14.84
N PHE A 121 1.87 7.32 14.26
CA PHE A 121 2.13 7.85 12.91
C PHE A 121 1.28 7.20 11.82
N ALA A 122 0.89 5.94 12.01
CA ALA A 122 0.15 5.17 11.02
C ALA A 122 -1.36 5.50 11.00
N GLN A 123 -1.82 6.38 11.89
CA GLN A 123 -3.21 6.86 11.91
C GLN A 123 -3.64 7.43 10.56
N GLY A 124 -4.67 6.81 9.97
CA GLY A 124 -5.23 7.23 8.69
C GLY A 124 -4.40 6.87 7.46
N ILE A 125 -3.32 6.07 7.57
CA ILE A 125 -2.68 5.44 6.41
C ILE A 125 -3.62 4.34 5.89
N PRO A 126 -4.10 4.42 4.63
CA PRO A 126 -5.17 3.53 4.15
C PRO A 126 -4.70 2.12 3.76
N GLY A 127 -3.41 1.81 3.93
CA GLY A 127 -2.80 0.55 3.51
C GLY A 127 -2.95 -0.60 4.49
N THR A 128 -2.35 -1.72 4.14
CA THR A 128 -2.21 -2.92 4.98
C THR A 128 -0.82 -2.99 5.62
N VAL A 129 -0.66 -3.83 6.61
CA VAL A 129 0.63 -4.08 7.29
C VAL A 129 1.68 -4.56 6.29
N GLY A 130 1.38 -5.53 5.42
CA GLY A 130 2.32 -6.02 4.42
C GLY A 130 2.75 -4.93 3.42
N GLY A 131 1.80 -4.11 2.93
CA GLY A 131 2.12 -2.94 2.11
C GLY A 131 2.94 -1.89 2.88
N GLY A 132 2.66 -1.72 4.17
CA GLY A 132 3.43 -0.85 5.06
C GLY A 132 4.88 -1.31 5.24
N ILE A 133 5.10 -2.62 5.42
CA ILE A 133 6.44 -3.22 5.52
C ILE A 133 7.19 -3.06 4.19
N LEU A 134 6.55 -3.40 3.06
CA LEU A 134 7.15 -3.27 1.74
C LEU A 134 7.64 -1.85 1.47
N MET A 135 6.84 -0.84 1.80
CA MET A 135 7.13 0.57 1.53
C MET A 135 7.86 1.29 2.68
N ASN A 136 8.21 0.62 3.79
CA ASN A 136 8.62 1.30 5.01
C ASN A 136 7.71 2.51 5.27
N ALA A 137 6.41 2.26 5.34
CA ALA A 137 5.41 3.32 5.43
C ALA A 137 5.69 4.22 6.63
N GLY A 138 5.63 5.53 6.42
CA GLY A 138 5.92 6.50 7.46
C GLY A 138 5.20 7.82 7.25
N ALA A 139 4.89 8.48 8.35
CA ALA A 139 4.29 9.81 8.42
C ALA A 139 4.61 10.44 9.78
N TYR A 140 4.54 11.77 9.88
CA TYR A 140 4.68 12.51 11.15
C TYR A 140 5.96 12.18 11.96
N GLY A 141 7.04 11.76 11.28
CA GLY A 141 8.32 11.44 11.91
C GLY A 141 8.50 9.97 12.31
N GLY A 142 7.46 9.13 12.29
CA GLY A 142 7.55 7.70 12.54
C GLY A 142 7.46 6.88 11.25
N GLN A 143 7.91 5.65 11.28
CA GLN A 143 7.90 4.69 10.16
C GLN A 143 7.89 3.25 10.65
N ILE A 144 7.61 2.30 9.77
CA ILE A 144 7.50 0.86 10.10
C ILE A 144 8.79 0.31 10.72
N SER A 145 9.96 0.69 10.19
CA SER A 145 11.26 0.22 10.70
C SER A 145 11.53 0.57 12.16
N ASP A 146 10.81 1.54 12.73
CA ASP A 146 11.01 1.94 14.12
C ASP A 146 10.49 0.89 15.12
N THR A 147 9.59 0.01 14.68
CA THR A 147 8.89 -0.94 15.56
C THR A 147 8.89 -2.38 15.05
N LEU A 148 9.17 -2.63 13.77
CA LEU A 148 9.20 -3.98 13.20
C LEU A 148 10.42 -4.74 13.70
N VAL A 149 10.19 -5.93 14.27
CA VAL A 149 11.23 -6.86 14.78
C VAL A 149 11.61 -7.89 13.73
N SER A 150 10.60 -8.50 13.11
CA SER A 150 10.78 -9.50 12.05
C SER A 150 9.54 -9.52 11.15
N SER A 151 9.67 -10.17 10.01
CA SER A 151 8.53 -10.57 9.18
C SER A 151 8.76 -11.94 8.59
N VAL A 152 7.68 -12.67 8.34
CA VAL A 152 7.70 -13.89 7.54
C VAL A 152 7.16 -13.60 6.16
N CYS A 153 7.84 -14.12 5.15
CA CYS A 153 7.42 -14.03 3.76
C CYS A 153 7.46 -15.40 3.07
N HIS A 154 6.64 -15.53 2.05
CA HIS A 154 6.74 -16.59 1.06
C HIS A 154 7.73 -16.13 -0.03
N THR A 155 8.72 -16.98 -0.33
CA THR A 155 9.71 -16.79 -1.40
C THR A 155 9.63 -17.97 -2.37
N PRO A 156 10.26 -17.92 -3.55
CA PRO A 156 10.34 -19.07 -4.45
C PRO A 156 10.96 -20.32 -3.82
N GLU A 157 11.81 -20.15 -2.80
CA GLU A 157 12.46 -21.25 -2.07
C GLU A 157 11.63 -21.73 -0.85
N GLY A 158 10.50 -21.11 -0.57
CA GLY A 158 9.61 -21.42 0.56
C GLY A 158 9.49 -20.28 1.57
N LEU A 159 9.07 -20.62 2.78
CA LEU A 159 8.90 -19.63 3.85
C LEU A 159 10.25 -19.15 4.38
N ARG A 160 10.36 -17.83 4.55
CA ARG A 160 11.54 -17.19 5.12
C ARG A 160 11.15 -16.16 6.18
N GLU A 161 11.81 -16.22 7.33
CA GLU A 161 11.77 -15.16 8.33
C GLU A 161 12.93 -14.19 8.10
N LEU A 162 12.64 -12.90 8.14
CA LEU A 162 13.61 -11.82 8.06
C LEU A 162 13.64 -11.06 9.37
N SER A 163 14.84 -10.86 9.92
CA SER A 163 15.09 -9.95 11.05
C SER A 163 14.95 -8.49 10.63
N ALA A 164 14.83 -7.57 11.59
CA ALA A 164 14.76 -6.13 11.32
C ALA A 164 15.90 -5.62 10.41
N ALA A 165 17.12 -6.11 10.60
CA ALA A 165 18.29 -5.71 9.82
C ALA A 165 18.22 -6.19 8.35
N GLU A 166 17.69 -7.38 8.10
CA GLU A 166 17.59 -7.96 6.75
C GLU A 166 16.55 -7.25 5.87
N HIS A 167 15.65 -6.45 6.45
CA HIS A 167 14.71 -5.66 5.66
C HIS A 167 15.39 -4.56 4.85
N ASP A 168 16.59 -4.11 5.25
CA ASP A 168 17.34 -3.05 4.57
C ASP A 168 16.44 -1.84 4.24
N PHE A 169 15.76 -1.34 5.27
CA PHE A 169 14.80 -0.25 5.15
C PHE A 169 15.45 1.06 4.73
N ALA A 170 14.83 1.69 3.74
CA ALA A 170 15.13 3.05 3.32
C ALA A 170 13.82 3.84 3.14
N TYR A 171 13.94 5.11 2.74
CA TYR A 171 12.78 5.93 2.45
C TYR A 171 11.92 5.31 1.32
N ARG A 172 10.70 4.90 1.64
CA ARG A 172 9.76 4.22 0.71
C ARG A 172 10.34 2.96 0.05
N SER A 173 11.15 2.20 0.79
CA SER A 173 11.82 1.00 0.28
C SER A 173 12.13 0.00 1.39
N SER A 174 12.18 -1.26 1.01
CA SER A 174 12.68 -2.38 1.81
C SER A 174 13.28 -3.44 0.89
N VAL A 175 13.76 -4.55 1.43
CA VAL A 175 14.20 -5.73 0.67
C VAL A 175 13.11 -6.21 -0.29
N TYR A 176 11.83 -6.14 0.10
CA TYR A 176 10.69 -6.53 -0.72
C TYR A 176 10.50 -5.66 -1.98
N SER A 177 11.03 -4.44 -1.99
CA SER A 177 11.03 -3.60 -3.19
C SER A 177 11.97 -4.11 -4.28
N ARG A 178 12.98 -4.90 -3.90
CA ARG A 178 13.97 -5.53 -4.81
C ARG A 178 13.62 -6.97 -5.17
N HIS A 179 12.77 -7.59 -4.37
CA HIS A 179 12.28 -8.96 -4.54
C HIS A 179 10.76 -8.96 -4.66
N PRO A 180 10.21 -8.63 -5.85
CA PRO A 180 8.75 -8.53 -6.04
C PRO A 180 8.02 -9.88 -5.91
N ASP A 181 8.75 -10.97 -5.98
CA ASP A 181 8.33 -12.36 -5.77
C ASP A 181 8.32 -12.79 -4.28
N TRP A 182 8.85 -11.95 -3.38
CA TRP A 182 8.78 -12.19 -1.95
C TRP A 182 7.52 -11.54 -1.36
N ILE A 183 6.61 -12.36 -0.89
CA ILE A 183 5.29 -11.93 -0.44
C ILE A 183 5.22 -11.98 1.08
N VAL A 184 5.06 -10.81 1.71
CA VAL A 184 4.90 -10.70 3.17
C VAL A 184 3.63 -11.41 3.60
N LEU A 185 3.74 -12.31 4.58
CA LEU A 185 2.63 -13.05 5.20
C LEU A 185 2.18 -12.38 6.50
N HIS A 186 3.13 -12.08 7.38
CA HIS A 186 2.89 -11.33 8.61
C HIS A 186 4.16 -10.60 9.08
N GLY A 187 3.98 -9.62 9.96
CA GLY A 187 5.06 -8.92 10.63
C GLY A 187 4.93 -9.01 12.15
N VAL A 188 6.06 -8.99 12.86
CA VAL A 188 6.13 -8.91 14.33
C VAL A 188 6.60 -7.52 14.71
N PHE A 189 5.81 -6.86 15.53
CA PHE A 189 6.07 -5.49 16.00
C PHE A 189 6.32 -5.49 17.49
N ARG A 190 7.36 -4.78 17.94
CA ARG A 190 7.62 -4.52 19.36
C ARG A 190 7.35 -3.06 19.65
N LEU A 191 6.40 -2.81 20.54
CA LEU A 191 5.92 -1.50 20.93
C LEU A 191 6.44 -1.12 22.32
N GLN A 192 6.31 0.14 22.68
CA GLN A 192 6.75 0.65 23.98
C GLN A 192 5.54 1.05 24.84
N PRO A 193 5.54 0.79 26.16
CA PRO A 193 4.54 1.35 27.05
C PRO A 193 4.47 2.88 26.92
N GLY A 194 3.25 3.44 26.92
CA GLY A 194 3.00 4.87 26.81
C GLY A 194 1.71 5.28 27.49
N ASP A 195 1.48 6.58 27.61
CA ASP A 195 0.23 7.11 28.15
C ASP A 195 -0.89 7.00 27.11
N ARG A 196 -1.90 6.18 27.39
CA ARG A 196 -3.03 5.93 26.47
C ARG A 196 -3.76 7.22 26.07
N ALA A 197 -3.98 8.15 27.01
CA ALA A 197 -4.72 9.39 26.73
C ALA A 197 -3.90 10.28 25.80
N GLN A 198 -2.59 10.37 26.01
CA GLN A 198 -1.67 11.11 25.15
C GLN A 198 -1.59 10.52 23.75
N LEU A 199 -1.46 9.18 23.62
CA LEU A 199 -1.42 8.49 22.32
C LEU A 199 -2.70 8.71 21.51
N LEU A 200 -3.86 8.62 22.16
CA LEU A 200 -5.15 8.87 21.49
C LEU A 200 -5.30 10.34 21.07
N ALA A 201 -4.83 11.29 21.89
CA ALA A 201 -4.82 12.71 21.55
C ALA A 201 -3.92 13.01 20.34
N GLU A 202 -2.72 12.41 20.28
CA GLU A 202 -1.80 12.51 19.15
C GLU A 202 -2.43 11.95 17.86
N MET A 203 -3.06 10.79 17.92
CA MET A 203 -3.76 10.19 16.78
C MET A 203 -4.94 11.06 16.32
N ALA A 204 -5.68 11.67 17.23
CA ALA A 204 -6.77 12.60 16.91
C ALA A 204 -6.23 13.83 16.15
N ASP A 205 -5.10 14.40 16.59
CA ASP A 205 -4.41 15.50 15.92
C ASP A 205 -3.96 15.10 14.51
N TYR A 206 -3.29 13.95 14.35
CA TYR A 206 -2.89 13.46 13.02
C TYR A 206 -4.08 13.25 12.09
N GLY A 207 -5.17 12.70 12.62
CA GLY A 207 -6.42 12.54 11.89
C GLY A 207 -7.03 13.89 11.45
N ALA A 208 -7.00 14.90 12.33
CA ALA A 208 -7.47 16.26 12.03
C ALA A 208 -6.62 16.92 10.93
N ARG A 209 -5.29 16.87 11.05
CA ARG A 209 -4.36 17.39 10.02
C ARG A 209 -4.54 16.72 8.65
N ARG A 210 -4.82 15.40 8.62
CA ARG A 210 -5.12 14.70 7.35
C ARG A 210 -6.40 15.22 6.74
N ARG A 211 -7.49 15.32 7.49
CA ARG A 211 -8.78 15.84 6.99
C ARG A 211 -8.65 17.28 6.48
N GLU A 212 -7.88 18.11 7.18
CA GLU A 212 -7.65 19.49 6.79
C GLU A 212 -6.84 19.60 5.49
N LYS A 213 -5.74 18.82 5.36
CA LYS A 213 -4.72 19.03 4.31
C LYS A 213 -4.82 18.10 3.12
N GLN A 214 -5.43 16.92 3.26
CA GLN A 214 -5.49 15.92 2.19
C GLN A 214 -6.87 15.85 1.55
N PRO A 215 -6.96 15.56 0.25
CA PRO A 215 -8.22 15.49 -0.52
C PRO A 215 -8.94 14.15 -0.28
N LEU A 216 -9.30 13.85 0.98
CA LEU A 216 -9.86 12.54 1.38
C LEU A 216 -11.26 12.29 0.80
N GLU A 217 -11.91 13.31 0.29
CA GLU A 217 -13.21 13.27 -0.40
C GLU A 217 -13.14 12.70 -1.83
N TYR A 218 -11.93 12.56 -2.39
CA TYR A 218 -11.72 12.01 -3.73
C TYR A 218 -10.89 10.72 -3.70
N PRO A 219 -11.17 9.75 -4.58
CA PRO A 219 -10.31 8.59 -4.78
C PRO A 219 -8.89 9.02 -5.21
N SER A 220 -7.88 8.40 -4.60
CA SER A 220 -6.47 8.63 -4.93
C SER A 220 -5.61 7.45 -4.45
N ALA A 221 -4.34 7.42 -4.85
CA ALA A 221 -3.33 6.50 -4.33
C ALA A 221 -2.35 7.21 -3.38
N GLY A 222 -2.82 8.16 -2.58
CA GLY A 222 -1.96 8.95 -1.68
C GLY A 222 -1.12 10.00 -2.41
N SER A 223 0.09 10.26 -1.92
CA SER A 223 1.04 11.16 -2.58
C SER A 223 1.51 10.58 -3.90
N ALA A 224 1.42 11.36 -4.97
CA ALA A 224 1.80 10.89 -6.31
C ALA A 224 3.31 10.79 -6.52
N PHE A 225 4.09 11.55 -5.75
CA PHE A 225 5.54 11.64 -5.89
C PHE A 225 6.25 11.48 -4.55
N LYS A 226 7.41 10.84 -4.57
CA LYS A 226 8.34 10.78 -3.45
C LYS A 226 8.84 12.17 -3.10
N ARG A 227 9.27 12.35 -1.85
CA ARG A 227 9.87 13.61 -1.41
C ARG A 227 11.28 13.72 -1.98
N PRO A 228 11.59 14.78 -2.77
CA PRO A 228 12.97 15.06 -3.19
C PRO A 228 13.84 15.43 -1.99
N ALA A 229 15.16 15.20 -2.10
CA ALA A 229 16.10 15.53 -1.04
C ALA A 229 16.00 17.01 -0.62
N GLY A 230 15.75 17.25 0.65
CA GLY A 230 15.63 18.59 1.24
C GLY A 230 14.41 19.42 0.81
N GLN A 231 13.49 18.86 0.03
CA GLN A 231 12.35 19.58 -0.54
C GLN A 231 11.02 18.79 -0.37
N PHE A 232 9.91 19.40 -0.75
CA PHE A 232 8.59 18.78 -0.72
C PHE A 232 7.98 18.78 -2.13
N ALA A 233 7.68 17.62 -2.68
CA ALA A 233 7.09 17.50 -4.02
C ALA A 233 5.81 18.35 -4.17
N GLY A 234 4.89 18.29 -3.20
CA GLY A 234 3.67 19.09 -3.24
C GLY A 234 3.92 20.60 -3.30
N ARG A 235 4.95 21.11 -2.60
CA ARG A 235 5.33 22.51 -2.65
C ARG A 235 5.88 22.90 -4.02
N LEU A 236 6.79 22.11 -4.59
CA LEU A 236 7.32 22.35 -5.94
C LEU A 236 6.21 22.38 -7.00
N ILE A 237 5.26 21.44 -6.93
CA ILE A 237 4.12 21.37 -7.84
C ILE A 237 3.22 22.60 -7.70
N GLU A 238 2.99 23.06 -6.46
CA GLU A 238 2.20 24.28 -6.19
C GLU A 238 2.90 25.55 -6.68
N GLU A 239 4.20 25.70 -6.43
CA GLU A 239 5.01 26.83 -6.91
C GLU A 239 5.09 26.90 -8.45
N CYS A 240 4.97 25.75 -9.13
CA CYS A 240 4.84 25.66 -10.58
C CYS A 240 3.42 25.97 -11.10
N GLY A 241 2.46 26.32 -10.23
CA GLY A 241 1.08 26.65 -10.62
C GLY A 241 0.25 25.48 -11.12
N LEU A 242 0.57 24.25 -10.70
CA LEU A 242 -0.04 23.02 -11.23
C LEU A 242 -1.26 22.52 -10.44
N LYS A 243 -1.66 23.17 -9.34
CA LYS A 243 -2.93 22.87 -8.66
C LYS A 243 -4.10 22.97 -9.63
N GLY A 244 -4.99 21.99 -9.60
CA GLY A 244 -6.16 21.95 -10.49
C GLY A 244 -5.86 21.49 -11.92
N CYS A 245 -4.57 21.31 -12.31
CA CYS A 245 -4.19 20.83 -13.64
C CYS A 245 -4.81 19.44 -13.89
N ARG A 246 -5.38 19.23 -15.09
CA ARG A 246 -6.14 18.02 -15.43
C ARG A 246 -5.67 17.38 -16.73
N VAL A 247 -5.77 16.03 -16.76
CA VAL A 247 -5.75 15.23 -17.97
C VAL A 247 -6.90 14.24 -17.85
N GLY A 248 -7.86 14.31 -18.74
CA GLY A 248 -9.09 13.51 -18.64
C GLY A 248 -9.78 13.65 -17.30
N GLY A 249 -10.01 12.53 -16.62
CA GLY A 249 -10.59 12.48 -15.28
C GLY A 249 -9.60 12.67 -14.13
N ALA A 250 -8.28 12.63 -14.39
CA ALA A 250 -7.24 12.81 -13.38
C ALA A 250 -6.94 14.30 -13.15
N GLN A 251 -6.75 14.71 -11.89
CA GLN A 251 -6.47 16.10 -11.52
C GLN A 251 -5.41 16.18 -10.41
N VAL A 252 -4.49 17.14 -10.51
CA VAL A 252 -3.67 17.56 -9.36
C VAL A 252 -4.60 18.25 -8.36
N SER A 253 -4.66 17.76 -7.14
CA SER A 253 -5.59 18.25 -6.13
C SER A 253 -5.34 19.74 -5.83
N GLU A 254 -6.40 20.52 -5.78
CA GLU A 254 -6.35 21.92 -5.36
C GLU A 254 -6.06 22.07 -3.86
N LYS A 255 -6.45 21.05 -3.07
CA LYS A 255 -6.24 21.03 -1.61
C LYS A 255 -4.79 20.69 -1.27
N HIS A 256 -4.19 19.70 -1.97
CA HIS A 256 -2.81 19.26 -1.73
C HIS A 256 -2.15 18.87 -3.06
N ALA A 257 -1.28 19.71 -3.57
CA ALA A 257 -0.66 19.54 -4.90
C ALA A 257 0.19 18.26 -5.06
N GLY A 258 0.59 17.60 -3.96
CA GLY A 258 1.27 16.30 -4.00
C GLY A 258 0.35 15.10 -4.30
N PHE A 259 -0.99 15.33 -4.39
CA PHE A 259 -1.98 14.29 -4.69
C PHE A 259 -2.52 14.44 -6.10
N ILE A 260 -2.61 13.33 -6.81
CA ILE A 260 -3.44 13.20 -8.01
C ILE A 260 -4.72 12.49 -7.60
N ILE A 261 -5.86 13.08 -7.94
CA ILE A 261 -7.19 12.59 -7.58
C ILE A 261 -7.98 12.18 -8.82
N ASN A 262 -8.87 11.20 -8.64
CA ASN A 262 -9.87 10.82 -9.63
C ASN A 262 -11.12 11.69 -9.42
N ARG A 263 -11.39 12.60 -10.36
CA ARG A 263 -12.57 13.50 -10.34
C ARG A 263 -13.84 12.85 -10.89
N GLY A 264 -13.73 11.59 -11.24
CA GLY A 264 -14.76 10.78 -11.89
C GLY A 264 -14.32 10.36 -13.28
N GLY A 265 -14.33 9.04 -13.52
CA GLY A 265 -13.98 8.45 -14.81
C GLY A 265 -12.52 8.59 -15.24
N ALA A 266 -11.60 8.85 -14.29
CA ALA A 266 -10.17 8.87 -14.61
C ALA A 266 -9.68 7.48 -15.03
N THR A 267 -8.83 7.44 -16.05
CA THR A 267 -8.17 6.23 -16.54
C THR A 267 -6.73 6.14 -16.03
N CYS A 268 -6.12 4.97 -16.11
CA CYS A 268 -4.70 4.78 -15.86
C CYS A 268 -3.87 5.67 -16.81
N ALA A 269 -4.25 5.72 -18.08
CA ALA A 269 -3.61 6.56 -19.08
C ALA A 269 -3.65 8.05 -18.72
N ASP A 270 -4.79 8.55 -18.21
CA ASP A 270 -4.92 9.94 -17.74
C ASP A 270 -3.94 10.25 -16.61
N VAL A 271 -3.87 9.37 -15.60
CA VAL A 271 -2.97 9.55 -14.45
C VAL A 271 -1.52 9.55 -14.89
N LEU A 272 -1.10 8.59 -15.74
CA LEU A 272 0.27 8.52 -16.24
C LEU A 272 0.64 9.74 -17.10
N ALA A 273 -0.29 10.24 -17.91
CA ALA A 273 -0.08 11.46 -18.70
C ALA A 273 0.04 12.70 -17.80
N LEU A 274 -0.78 12.78 -16.73
CA LEU A 274 -0.70 13.89 -15.76
C LEU A 274 0.60 13.81 -14.94
N ILE A 275 1.06 12.61 -14.54
CA ILE A 275 2.36 12.44 -13.88
C ILE A 275 3.50 12.97 -14.76
N ARG A 276 3.54 12.59 -16.04
CA ARG A 276 4.56 13.08 -17.00
C ARG A 276 4.51 14.59 -17.15
N LEU A 277 3.33 15.16 -17.31
CA LEU A 277 3.16 16.63 -17.43
C LEU A 277 3.68 17.35 -16.18
N VAL A 278 3.39 16.84 -14.98
CA VAL A 278 3.90 17.42 -13.72
C VAL A 278 5.42 17.32 -13.65
N GLN A 279 6.00 16.15 -13.99
CA GLN A 279 7.46 15.93 -14.02
C GLN A 279 8.15 16.95 -14.95
N GLU A 280 7.67 17.06 -16.20
CA GLU A 280 8.24 17.96 -17.20
C GLU A 280 8.18 19.43 -16.76
N ARG A 281 7.05 19.87 -16.23
CA ARG A 281 6.85 21.26 -15.79
C ARG A 281 7.71 21.60 -14.57
N VAL A 282 7.74 20.72 -13.56
CA VAL A 282 8.55 20.94 -12.36
C VAL A 282 10.04 20.91 -12.72
N GLN A 283 10.47 19.95 -13.53
CA GLN A 283 11.87 19.85 -13.96
C GLN A 283 12.31 21.10 -14.76
N ALA A 284 11.48 21.57 -15.67
CA ALA A 284 11.78 22.75 -16.49
C ALA A 284 11.90 24.05 -15.66
N GLN A 285 11.11 24.20 -14.58
CA GLN A 285 11.09 25.42 -13.77
C GLN A 285 12.06 25.37 -12.58
N THR A 286 12.33 24.19 -12.01
CA THR A 286 13.09 24.05 -10.77
C THR A 286 14.37 23.24 -10.91
N GLY A 287 14.58 22.54 -12.02
CA GLY A 287 15.65 21.57 -12.22
C GLY A 287 15.45 20.24 -11.50
N VAL A 288 14.38 20.08 -10.72
CA VAL A 288 14.12 18.86 -9.93
C VAL A 288 13.26 17.89 -10.72
N LEU A 289 13.78 16.68 -10.96
CA LEU A 289 12.99 15.57 -11.49
C LEU A 289 12.24 14.87 -10.36
N LEU A 290 10.92 14.93 -10.37
CA LEU A 290 10.08 14.24 -9.39
C LEU A 290 10.01 12.74 -9.70
N GLU A 291 10.24 11.91 -8.67
CA GLU A 291 10.09 10.45 -8.78
C GLU A 291 8.66 10.04 -8.36
N PRO A 292 7.91 9.30 -9.19
CA PRO A 292 6.59 8.80 -8.81
C PRO A 292 6.68 7.87 -7.60
N GLU A 293 5.74 8.00 -6.64
CA GLU A 293 5.54 7.07 -5.53
C GLU A 293 4.50 6.00 -5.90
N ILE A 294 3.47 6.38 -6.67
CA ILE A 294 2.40 5.48 -7.13
C ILE A 294 2.97 4.32 -7.95
N ARG A 295 2.60 3.11 -7.60
CA ARG A 295 3.04 1.87 -8.25
C ARG A 295 2.02 1.44 -9.30
N VAL A 296 2.47 1.23 -10.53
CA VAL A 296 1.63 0.66 -11.58
C VAL A 296 1.62 -0.87 -11.42
N LEU A 297 0.43 -1.46 -11.41
CA LEU A 297 0.27 -2.92 -11.44
C LEU A 297 0.74 -3.45 -12.80
N LYS A 298 1.67 -4.39 -12.78
CA LYS A 298 2.28 -4.98 -13.99
C LYS A 298 2.12 -6.48 -13.99
#